data_961896e352e5eb3de7ec42b369c43626
#
_entry.id   961896e352e5eb3de7ec42b369c43626
#
_cell.length_a   1.000
_cell.length_b   1.000
_cell.length_c   1.000
_cell.angle_alpha   90.00
_cell.angle_beta   90.00
_cell.angle_gamma   90.00
#
_symmetry.space_group_name_H-M   'P 1'
#
loop_
_entity.id
_entity.type
_entity.pdbx_description
1 polymer ?
#
loop_
_entity_poly.entity_id
_entity_poly.type
_entity_poly.pdbx_seq_one_letter_code
_entity_poly.pdbx_strand_id
1 'polypeptide(L)'
;MFRVRLIEQPMPTGSKNPDVLLAWILDSLGLVRWKSEGATIDEEQGSIHRIFRQTFLEEPLKGWDNAAITEFSGLSQTGVHNQMHKLREAGLVASQLSGRWHVNVLRGGSMAGAIELMSVQARVIAKIRLNELSSYINDSEKRMDVESDDDVAEFRIDISEPGPKKEGNDQLDAWILDMGVAGDRVKVGDKLARNIFIELASSERPLTLQTLADRTDSTRSRAQRVVERLRQAGIADRVAMRDRIAMDVYAGLMRQFSARGEEWLMGRGGLSRLDESVSKSLLNGAKKGKLSIEKVEGILKPVKIDAQRLLLNTLGGRMPYGYRIAGRNADEVTERVMSMIDRTLRRCKTVAQRLDEAVVSQ
;
A
#
# COMPACT_ATOMS: atom_id res chain seq x y z
N MET A 1 4.12 22.61 7.37
CA MET A 1 4.86 21.54 6.67
C MET A 1 3.85 20.79 5.80
N PHE A 2 4.17 20.52 4.54
CA PHE A 2 3.29 19.76 3.67
C PHE A 2 3.29 18.28 4.05
N ARG A 3 2.10 17.69 4.12
CA ARG A 3 1.91 16.27 4.35
C ARG A 3 0.58 15.82 3.77
N VAL A 4 0.60 14.85 2.89
CA VAL A 4 -0.59 14.23 2.31
C VAL A 4 -0.43 12.71 2.29
N ARG A 5 -1.51 12.00 2.52
CA ARG A 5 -1.59 10.55 2.32
C ARG A 5 -2.33 10.30 1.01
N LEU A 6 -1.75 9.53 0.13
CA LEU A 6 -2.42 9.11 -1.10
C LEU A 6 -2.86 7.65 -0.95
N ILE A 7 -4.13 7.38 -1.24
CA ILE A 7 -4.73 6.05 -1.23
C ILE A 7 -5.42 5.85 -2.58
N GLU A 8 -5.06 4.80 -3.30
CA GLU A 8 -5.72 4.48 -4.56
C GLU A 8 -7.07 3.80 -4.27
N GLN A 9 -8.15 4.47 -4.66
CA GLN A 9 -9.52 4.00 -4.51
C GLN A 9 -10.12 3.62 -5.87
N PRO A 10 -11.06 2.65 -5.92
CA PRO A 10 -11.89 2.44 -7.10
C PRO A 10 -12.62 3.73 -7.49
N MET A 11 -12.63 4.07 -8.78
CA MET A 11 -13.27 5.29 -9.27
C MET A 11 -14.78 5.29 -8.98
N PRO A 12 -15.37 6.43 -8.55
CA PRO A 12 -16.82 6.56 -8.36
C PRO A 12 -17.52 6.68 -9.72
N THR A 13 -17.64 5.55 -10.42
CA THR A 13 -18.12 5.49 -11.81
C THR A 13 -19.58 5.95 -11.91
N GLY A 14 -19.87 6.89 -12.82
CA GLY A 14 -21.22 7.37 -13.11
C GLY A 14 -21.85 8.28 -12.05
N SER A 15 -21.29 8.43 -10.87
CA SER A 15 -21.84 9.33 -9.85
C SER A 15 -21.71 10.80 -10.26
N LYS A 16 -22.81 11.54 -10.11
CA LYS A 16 -22.88 13.01 -10.19
C LYS A 16 -23.25 13.63 -8.84
N ASN A 17 -23.36 12.83 -7.78
CA ASN A 17 -23.66 13.31 -6.45
C ASN A 17 -22.42 13.97 -5.84
N PRO A 18 -22.44 15.29 -5.51
CA PRO A 18 -21.30 15.99 -4.95
C PRO A 18 -20.79 15.36 -3.64
N ASP A 19 -21.68 14.84 -2.80
CA ASP A 19 -21.29 14.25 -1.52
C ASP A 19 -20.48 12.97 -1.70
N VAL A 20 -20.86 12.13 -2.69
CA VAL A 20 -20.12 10.91 -3.04
C VAL A 20 -18.75 11.26 -3.62
N LEU A 21 -18.69 12.26 -4.51
CA LEU A 21 -17.43 12.69 -5.14
C LEU A 21 -16.48 13.32 -4.11
N LEU A 22 -17.02 14.15 -3.22
CA LEU A 22 -16.24 14.76 -2.13
C LEU A 22 -15.71 13.70 -1.15
N ALA A 23 -16.57 12.78 -0.70
CA ALA A 23 -16.19 11.70 0.19
C ALA A 23 -15.06 10.85 -0.42
N TRP A 24 -15.15 10.52 -1.71
CA TRP A 24 -14.12 9.79 -2.43
C TRP A 24 -12.77 10.54 -2.46
N ILE A 25 -12.80 11.86 -2.73
CA ILE A 25 -11.57 12.69 -2.71
C ILE A 25 -10.94 12.69 -1.33
N LEU A 26 -11.74 12.96 -0.29
CA LEU A 26 -11.25 13.04 1.08
C LEU A 26 -10.65 11.70 1.57
N ASP A 27 -11.25 10.58 1.17
CA ASP A 27 -10.74 9.24 1.48
C ASP A 27 -9.44 8.95 0.71
N SER A 28 -9.40 9.27 -0.59
CA SER A 28 -8.18 9.12 -1.41
C SER A 28 -7.01 9.97 -0.91
N LEU A 29 -7.28 11.03 -0.16
CA LEU A 29 -6.26 11.88 0.50
C LEU A 29 -6.02 11.49 1.97
N GLY A 30 -6.65 10.42 2.47
CA GLY A 30 -6.50 9.96 3.85
C GLY A 30 -6.99 10.97 4.90
N LEU A 31 -7.87 11.90 4.52
CA LEU A 31 -8.38 12.96 5.40
C LEU A 31 -9.57 12.49 6.24
N VAL A 32 -10.31 11.49 5.78
CA VAL A 32 -11.44 10.88 6.47
C VAL A 32 -11.05 9.47 6.89
N ARG A 33 -11.45 9.06 8.08
CA ARG A 33 -11.40 7.65 8.51
C ARG A 33 -12.83 7.13 8.51
N TRP A 34 -13.14 6.21 7.63
CA TRP A 34 -14.38 5.46 7.70
C TRP A 34 -14.50 4.80 9.07
N LYS A 35 -15.58 5.08 9.78
CA LYS A 35 -15.97 4.32 10.96
C LYS A 35 -16.66 3.06 10.46
N SER A 36 -16.45 1.96 11.17
CA SER A 36 -16.99 0.63 10.88
C SER A 36 -18.48 0.60 10.57
N GLU A 37 -18.91 -0.43 9.84
CA GLU A 37 -20.29 -0.82 9.54
C GLU A 37 -21.26 -0.52 10.69
N GLY A 38 -22.29 0.32 10.43
CA GLY A 38 -23.34 0.68 11.38
C GLY A 38 -23.43 2.16 11.77
N ALA A 39 -22.56 3.03 11.26
CA ALA A 39 -22.69 4.47 11.46
C ALA A 39 -23.85 5.06 10.62
N THR A 40 -24.56 6.06 11.16
CA THR A 40 -25.57 6.81 10.40
C THR A 40 -24.90 7.67 9.31
N ILE A 41 -25.63 8.00 8.23
CA ILE A 41 -25.13 8.79 7.09
C ILE A 41 -24.46 10.10 7.55
N ASP A 42 -24.99 10.77 8.56
CA ASP A 42 -24.44 12.00 9.14
C ASP A 42 -23.12 11.77 9.94
N GLU A 43 -22.97 10.59 10.54
CA GLU A 43 -21.74 10.18 11.22
C GLU A 43 -20.67 9.68 10.23
N GLU A 44 -21.10 9.13 9.08
CA GLU A 44 -20.25 8.66 8.00
C GLU A 44 -19.56 9.82 7.26
N GLN A 45 -20.26 10.93 7.02
CA GLN A 45 -19.70 12.07 6.27
C GLN A 45 -18.57 12.83 6.99
N GLY A 46 -18.46 12.71 8.31
CA GLY A 46 -17.39 13.32 9.08
C GLY A 46 -17.36 14.85 9.04
N SER A 47 -16.68 15.45 10.01
CA SER A 47 -16.62 16.92 10.15
C SER A 47 -15.92 17.64 8.98
N ILE A 48 -14.90 17.05 8.39
CA ILE A 48 -14.20 17.64 7.22
C ILE A 48 -15.12 17.72 6.01
N HIS A 49 -15.90 16.67 5.74
CA HIS A 49 -16.88 16.65 4.65
C HIS A 49 -17.89 17.79 4.79
N ARG A 50 -18.48 17.94 5.99
CA ARG A 50 -19.41 19.04 6.27
C ARG A 50 -18.78 20.42 6.09
N ILE A 51 -17.56 20.62 6.56
CA ILE A 51 -16.83 21.86 6.35
C ILE A 51 -16.71 22.16 4.85
N PHE A 52 -16.22 21.22 4.04
CA PHE A 52 -16.11 21.46 2.60
C PHE A 52 -17.46 21.77 1.98
N ARG A 53 -18.49 21.01 2.29
CA ARG A 53 -19.82 21.11 1.67
C ARG A 53 -20.50 22.43 1.99
N GLN A 54 -20.40 22.91 3.21
CA GLN A 54 -21.13 24.09 3.71
C GLN A 54 -20.31 25.38 3.67
N THR A 55 -19.03 25.32 3.27
CA THR A 55 -18.18 26.50 3.20
C THR A 55 -17.43 26.58 1.86
N PHE A 56 -16.38 25.80 1.70
CA PHE A 56 -15.45 25.93 0.58
C PHE A 56 -16.02 25.58 -0.79
N LEU A 57 -17.03 24.71 -0.88
CA LEU A 57 -17.67 24.38 -2.16
C LEU A 57 -18.83 25.32 -2.51
N GLU A 58 -19.48 25.91 -1.52
CA GLU A 58 -20.55 26.89 -1.77
C GLU A 58 -19.98 28.27 -2.17
N GLU A 59 -18.96 28.74 -1.46
CA GLU A 59 -18.32 30.03 -1.74
C GLU A 59 -16.78 29.85 -1.81
N PRO A 60 -16.25 29.29 -2.91
CA PRO A 60 -14.84 28.89 -3.00
C PRO A 60 -13.82 30.01 -2.85
N LEU A 61 -14.21 31.24 -3.21
CA LEU A 61 -13.35 32.44 -3.14
C LEU A 61 -13.50 33.21 -1.84
N LYS A 62 -14.44 32.83 -0.99
CA LYS A 62 -14.65 33.47 0.30
C LYS A 62 -13.59 33.02 1.31
N GLY A 63 -13.09 34.00 2.07
CA GLY A 63 -12.28 33.73 3.24
C GLY A 63 -13.15 33.34 4.44
N TRP A 64 -12.90 32.16 5.00
CA TRP A 64 -13.65 31.66 6.15
C TRP A 64 -12.80 31.74 7.41
N ASP A 65 -13.25 32.49 8.43
CA ASP A 65 -12.61 32.41 9.75
C ASP A 65 -13.02 31.17 10.54
N ASN A 66 -12.30 30.85 11.60
CA ASN A 66 -12.57 29.64 12.37
C ASN A 66 -13.91 29.73 13.14
N ALA A 67 -14.41 30.91 13.46
CA ALA A 67 -15.67 31.08 14.15
C ALA A 67 -16.83 30.73 13.24
N ALA A 68 -16.86 31.25 12.01
CA ALA A 68 -17.85 30.90 11.00
C ALA A 68 -17.83 29.40 10.67
N ILE A 69 -16.64 28.79 10.51
CA ILE A 69 -16.52 27.33 10.28
C ILE A 69 -17.09 26.53 11.48
N THR A 70 -16.92 27.04 12.70
CA THR A 70 -17.47 26.38 13.90
C THR A 70 -18.99 26.27 13.86
N GLU A 71 -19.68 27.33 13.42
CA GLU A 71 -21.14 27.38 13.31
C GLU A 71 -21.68 26.29 12.35
N PHE A 72 -21.02 26.07 11.23
CA PHE A 72 -21.45 25.08 10.23
C PHE A 72 -21.01 23.65 10.53
N SER A 73 -19.85 23.49 11.15
CA SER A 73 -19.23 22.15 11.29
C SER A 73 -19.76 21.33 12.44
N GLY A 74 -20.37 21.96 13.44
CA GLY A 74 -20.77 21.33 14.70
C GLY A 74 -19.56 20.90 15.57
N LEU A 75 -18.35 21.40 15.26
CA LEU A 75 -17.13 21.15 16.02
C LEU A 75 -16.88 22.24 17.05
N SER A 76 -16.09 21.93 18.10
CA SER A 76 -15.50 22.97 18.94
C SER A 76 -14.47 23.79 18.16
N GLN A 77 -14.12 24.99 18.65
CA GLN A 77 -13.06 25.81 18.06
C GLN A 77 -11.72 25.07 17.92
N THR A 78 -11.35 24.29 18.94
CA THR A 78 -10.16 23.41 18.88
C THR A 78 -10.30 22.33 17.82
N GLY A 79 -11.48 21.75 17.65
CA GLY A 79 -11.78 20.79 16.60
C GLY A 79 -11.60 21.38 15.20
N VAL A 80 -12.18 22.57 14.97
CA VAL A 80 -12.01 23.32 13.71
C VAL A 80 -10.54 23.65 13.45
N HIS A 81 -9.83 24.17 14.45
CA HIS A 81 -8.40 24.46 14.33
C HIS A 81 -7.60 23.23 13.87
N ASN A 82 -7.84 22.07 14.48
CA ASN A 82 -7.17 20.81 14.13
C ASN A 82 -7.53 20.36 12.70
N GLN A 83 -8.78 20.51 12.26
CA GLN A 83 -9.14 20.15 10.88
C GLN A 83 -8.52 21.14 9.88
N MET A 84 -8.55 22.43 10.14
CA MET A 84 -7.90 23.42 9.28
C MET A 84 -6.38 23.22 9.20
N HIS A 85 -5.76 22.81 10.30
CA HIS A 85 -4.35 22.44 10.29
C HIS A 85 -4.08 21.28 9.31
N LYS A 86 -4.85 20.19 9.38
CA LYS A 86 -4.73 19.04 8.46
C LYS A 86 -4.96 19.43 7.01
N LEU A 87 -5.96 20.27 6.72
CA LEU A 87 -6.26 20.71 5.36
C LEU A 87 -5.16 21.62 4.79
N ARG A 88 -4.53 22.43 5.62
CA ARG A 88 -3.36 23.23 5.24
C ARG A 88 -2.13 22.36 5.01
N GLU A 89 -1.88 21.38 5.87
CA GLU A 89 -0.79 20.41 5.66
C GLU A 89 -1.01 19.63 4.36
N ALA A 90 -2.23 19.19 4.09
CA ALA A 90 -2.56 18.51 2.82
C ALA A 90 -2.51 19.45 1.59
N GLY A 91 -2.29 20.73 1.78
CA GLY A 91 -2.17 21.68 0.68
C GLY A 91 -3.50 22.03 -0.03
N LEU A 92 -4.65 21.73 0.58
CA LEU A 92 -5.97 22.06 0.01
C LEU A 92 -6.46 23.45 0.39
N VAL A 93 -6.12 23.90 1.57
CA VAL A 93 -6.54 25.20 2.14
C VAL A 93 -5.30 26.02 2.46
N ALA A 94 -5.38 27.31 2.24
CA ALA A 94 -4.37 28.28 2.66
C ALA A 94 -4.93 29.22 3.72
N SER A 95 -4.06 29.75 4.59
CA SER A 95 -4.40 30.83 5.51
C SER A 95 -3.96 32.15 4.88
N GLN A 96 -4.86 33.08 4.81
CA GLN A 96 -4.60 34.47 4.28
C GLN A 96 -4.96 35.50 5.32
N LEU A 97 -4.26 36.62 5.31
CA LEU A 97 -4.58 37.76 6.15
C LEU A 97 -5.69 38.59 5.48
N SER A 98 -6.81 38.79 6.16
CA SER A 98 -7.91 39.67 5.74
C SER A 98 -8.15 40.70 6.84
N GLY A 99 -7.69 41.92 6.62
CA GLY A 99 -7.65 42.94 7.65
C GLY A 99 -6.74 42.55 8.83
N ARG A 100 -7.33 42.36 10.03
CA ARG A 100 -6.63 41.94 11.24
C ARG A 100 -6.74 40.42 11.52
N TRP A 101 -7.48 39.67 10.70
CA TRP A 101 -7.84 38.30 10.95
C TRP A 101 -7.23 37.37 9.91
N HIS A 102 -6.92 36.16 10.33
CA HIS A 102 -6.58 35.07 9.43
C HIS A 102 -7.84 34.34 8.99
N VAL A 103 -8.01 34.24 7.68
CA VAL A 103 -9.11 33.48 7.06
C VAL A 103 -8.55 32.28 6.30
N ASN A 104 -9.33 31.23 6.23
CA ASN A 104 -9.02 30.03 5.47
C ASN A 104 -9.68 30.13 4.09
N VAL A 105 -8.93 29.87 3.04
CA VAL A 105 -9.40 29.90 1.65
C VAL A 105 -9.08 28.61 0.93
N LEU A 106 -9.97 28.17 0.04
CA LEU A 106 -9.71 27.03 -0.83
C LEU A 106 -8.63 27.42 -1.85
N ARG A 107 -7.55 26.65 -1.93
CA ARG A 107 -6.46 26.95 -2.87
C ARG A 107 -6.94 26.80 -4.31
N GLY A 108 -6.54 27.73 -5.17
CA GLY A 108 -6.94 27.73 -6.57
C GLY A 108 -8.41 28.05 -6.84
N GLY A 109 -9.21 28.39 -5.80
CA GLY A 109 -10.60 28.82 -5.95
C GLY A 109 -11.59 27.75 -6.44
N SER A 110 -11.19 26.49 -6.46
CA SER A 110 -12.03 25.33 -6.76
C SER A 110 -11.40 24.06 -6.21
N MET A 111 -12.13 22.94 -6.13
CA MET A 111 -11.56 21.68 -5.71
C MET A 111 -10.53 21.17 -6.73
N ALA A 112 -10.81 21.27 -8.01
CA ALA A 112 -9.85 20.89 -9.06
C ALA A 112 -8.57 21.72 -9.00
N GLY A 113 -8.69 23.04 -8.75
CA GLY A 113 -7.54 23.93 -8.56
C GLY A 113 -6.72 23.56 -7.32
N ALA A 114 -7.37 23.27 -6.21
CA ALA A 114 -6.70 22.84 -4.98
C ALA A 114 -5.93 21.52 -5.16
N ILE A 115 -6.57 20.53 -5.81
CA ILE A 115 -5.95 19.24 -6.13
C ILE A 115 -4.77 19.41 -7.10
N GLU A 116 -4.86 20.28 -8.10
CA GLU A 116 -3.76 20.55 -9.02
C GLU A 116 -2.53 21.11 -8.30
N LEU A 117 -2.72 22.15 -7.48
CA LEU A 117 -1.63 22.77 -6.71
C LEU A 117 -1.01 21.78 -5.73
N MET A 118 -1.84 21.02 -5.02
CA MET A 118 -1.41 19.95 -4.12
C MET A 118 -0.62 18.89 -4.89
N SER A 119 -1.09 18.49 -6.07
CA SER A 119 -0.46 17.46 -6.88
C SER A 119 0.95 17.84 -7.34
N VAL A 120 1.14 19.09 -7.76
CA VAL A 120 2.48 19.62 -8.12
C VAL A 120 3.42 19.53 -6.93
N GLN A 121 2.98 19.99 -5.76
CA GLN A 121 3.76 19.97 -4.54
C GLN A 121 4.09 18.54 -4.10
N ALA A 122 3.10 17.63 -4.13
CA ALA A 122 3.28 16.23 -3.78
C ALA A 122 4.31 15.52 -4.68
N ARG A 123 4.27 15.76 -6.00
CA ARG A 123 5.25 15.18 -6.95
C ARG A 123 6.67 15.62 -6.66
N VAL A 124 6.88 16.90 -6.43
CA VAL A 124 8.21 17.44 -6.16
C VAL A 124 8.77 16.84 -4.86
N ILE A 125 7.97 16.84 -3.81
CA ILE A 125 8.38 16.30 -2.51
C ILE A 125 8.63 14.79 -2.61
N ALA A 126 7.72 14.03 -3.24
CA ALA A 126 7.87 12.59 -3.42
C ALA A 126 9.18 12.27 -4.17
N LYS A 127 9.49 13.00 -5.25
CA LYS A 127 10.74 12.79 -6.00
C LYS A 127 11.97 13.03 -5.14
N ILE A 128 11.98 14.12 -4.35
CA ILE A 128 13.09 14.41 -3.41
C ILE A 128 13.25 13.27 -2.41
N ARG A 129 12.14 12.84 -1.80
CA ARG A 129 12.14 11.79 -0.77
C ARG A 129 12.54 10.42 -1.34
N LEU A 130 12.09 10.06 -2.53
CA LEU A 130 12.42 8.78 -3.16
C LEU A 130 13.88 8.74 -3.63
N ASN A 131 14.46 9.86 -4.05
CA ASN A 131 15.87 9.94 -4.40
C ASN A 131 16.79 9.61 -3.20
N GLU A 132 16.34 9.78 -1.96
CA GLU A 132 17.10 9.37 -0.78
C GLU A 132 17.32 7.84 -0.71
N LEU A 133 16.50 7.05 -1.41
CA LEU A 133 16.62 5.58 -1.46
C LEU A 133 17.91 5.10 -2.11
N SER A 134 18.52 5.90 -2.99
CA SER A 134 19.80 5.57 -3.66
C SER A 134 20.92 5.26 -2.68
N SER A 135 20.87 5.80 -1.47
CA SER A 135 21.88 5.55 -0.41
C SER A 135 21.66 4.22 0.33
N TYR A 136 20.53 3.54 0.12
CA TYR A 136 20.12 2.37 0.93
C TYR A 136 19.85 1.12 0.10
N ILE A 137 19.45 1.26 -1.17
CA ILE A 137 19.12 0.13 -2.03
C ILE A 137 20.34 -0.26 -2.84
N ASN A 138 20.87 -1.45 -2.59
CA ASN A 138 21.97 -2.01 -3.37
C ASN A 138 21.48 -2.43 -4.76
N ASP A 139 22.28 -2.17 -5.78
CA ASP A 139 22.00 -2.64 -7.15
C ASP A 139 22.08 -4.16 -7.21
N SER A 140 21.10 -4.79 -7.84
CA SER A 140 21.07 -6.24 -8.02
C SER A 140 20.17 -6.65 -9.18
N GLU A 141 20.76 -7.12 -10.27
CA GLU A 141 20.05 -7.72 -11.41
C GLU A 141 19.29 -8.98 -10.99
N LYS A 142 19.92 -9.83 -10.18
CA LYS A 142 19.34 -11.09 -9.71
C LYS A 142 18.05 -10.92 -8.90
N ARG A 143 17.83 -9.74 -8.33
CA ARG A 143 16.62 -9.47 -7.54
C ARG A 143 15.34 -9.66 -8.37
N MET A 144 15.41 -9.41 -9.67
CA MET A 144 14.27 -9.48 -10.59
C MET A 144 14.15 -10.81 -11.34
N ASP A 145 15.01 -11.81 -11.09
CA ASP A 145 14.96 -13.13 -11.74
C ASP A 145 13.68 -13.93 -11.45
N VAL A 146 12.99 -13.59 -10.35
CA VAL A 146 11.71 -14.21 -9.99
C VAL A 146 10.58 -13.24 -10.31
N GLU A 147 9.55 -13.69 -11.01
CA GLU A 147 8.38 -12.88 -11.31
C GLU A 147 7.61 -12.50 -10.05
N SER A 148 7.06 -11.27 -10.03
CA SER A 148 6.17 -10.83 -8.96
C SER A 148 4.89 -11.65 -8.96
N ASP A 149 4.27 -11.81 -7.79
CA ASP A 149 2.95 -12.43 -7.67
C ASP A 149 1.86 -11.46 -8.16
N ASP A 150 0.76 -12.02 -8.70
CA ASP A 150 -0.38 -11.23 -9.22
C ASP A 150 -1.17 -10.48 -8.12
N ASP A 151 -0.91 -10.79 -6.84
CA ASP A 151 -1.52 -10.10 -5.71
C ASP A 151 -0.92 -8.70 -5.51
N VAL A 152 -1.56 -7.72 -6.13
CA VAL A 152 -1.18 -6.31 -6.03
C VAL A 152 -1.78 -5.71 -4.75
N ALA A 153 -0.93 -5.16 -3.89
CA ALA A 153 -1.39 -4.42 -2.72
C ALA A 153 -2.08 -3.11 -3.14
N GLU A 154 -3.14 -2.73 -2.43
CA GLU A 154 -3.77 -1.41 -2.61
C GLU A 154 -2.73 -0.31 -2.35
N PHE A 155 -2.55 0.59 -3.33
CA PHE A 155 -1.54 1.64 -3.21
C PHE A 155 -1.90 2.62 -2.11
N ARG A 156 -0.94 2.82 -1.21
CA ARG A 156 -1.02 3.79 -0.13
C ARG A 156 0.37 4.30 0.24
N ILE A 157 0.54 5.61 0.23
CA ILE A 157 1.80 6.25 0.60
C ILE A 157 1.55 7.58 1.31
N ASP A 158 2.34 7.89 2.31
CA ASP A 158 2.39 9.23 2.87
C ASP A 158 3.50 10.02 2.14
N ILE A 159 3.25 11.27 1.82
CA ILE A 159 4.21 12.19 1.22
C ILE A 159 4.35 13.36 2.17
N SER A 160 5.53 13.52 2.75
CA SER A 160 5.80 14.57 3.72
C SER A 160 7.12 15.28 3.40
N GLU A 161 7.12 16.60 3.54
CA GLU A 161 8.37 17.36 3.52
C GLU A 161 9.31 16.86 4.61
N PRO A 162 10.63 16.84 4.35
CA PRO A 162 11.60 16.50 5.38
C PRO A 162 11.52 17.52 6.53
N GLY A 163 11.32 17.00 7.74
CA GLY A 163 11.35 17.82 8.95
C GLY A 163 12.75 18.26 9.35
N PRO A 164 12.87 19.16 10.33
CA PRO A 164 14.15 19.54 10.88
C PRO A 164 14.88 18.30 11.46
N LYS A 165 16.16 18.15 11.12
CA LYS A 165 16.98 17.07 11.66
C LYS A 165 17.05 17.19 13.18
N LYS A 166 16.63 16.15 13.90
CA LYS A 166 16.84 16.01 15.33
C LYS A 166 18.22 15.39 15.55
N GLU A 167 18.99 15.93 16.48
CA GLU A 167 20.26 15.32 16.88
C GLU A 167 20.05 13.86 17.29
N GLY A 168 20.87 12.96 16.76
CA GLY A 168 20.79 11.52 17.02
C GLY A 168 19.76 10.73 16.20
N ASN A 169 18.95 11.36 15.34
CA ASN A 169 18.09 10.64 14.43
C ASN A 169 18.82 10.29 13.11
N ASP A 170 18.77 9.01 12.77
CA ASP A 170 19.18 8.50 11.47
C ASP A 170 18.24 9.06 10.38
N GLN A 171 18.77 9.45 9.24
CA GLN A 171 18.01 9.96 8.11
C GLN A 171 16.99 8.94 7.60
N LEU A 172 17.34 7.65 7.62
CA LEU A 172 16.42 6.57 7.23
C LEU A 172 15.25 6.41 8.21
N ASP A 173 15.48 6.58 9.52
CA ASP A 173 14.38 6.54 10.50
C ASP A 173 13.37 7.66 10.24
N ALA A 174 13.84 8.88 9.93
CA ALA A 174 12.98 9.99 9.57
C ALA A 174 12.22 9.71 8.26
N TRP A 175 12.90 9.17 7.24
CA TRP A 175 12.30 8.78 5.97
C TRP A 175 11.18 7.75 6.15
N ILE A 176 11.43 6.70 6.92
CA ILE A 176 10.46 5.61 7.21
C ILE A 176 9.19 6.15 7.91
N LEU A 177 9.35 7.11 8.82
CA LEU A 177 8.23 7.76 9.49
C LEU A 177 7.45 8.67 8.55
N ASP A 178 8.15 9.51 7.80
CA ASP A 178 7.57 10.51 6.90
C ASP A 178 6.82 9.88 5.73
N MET A 179 7.30 8.75 5.21
CA MET A 179 6.66 8.00 4.13
C MET A 179 5.57 7.01 4.60
N GLY A 180 5.26 7.00 5.90
CA GLY A 180 4.18 6.19 6.47
C GLY A 180 4.49 4.70 6.61
N VAL A 181 5.71 4.26 6.29
CA VAL A 181 6.11 2.84 6.34
C VAL A 181 6.10 2.30 7.76
N ALA A 182 6.46 3.11 8.74
CA ALA A 182 6.38 2.72 10.14
C ALA A 182 4.94 2.51 10.63
N GLY A 183 3.98 3.24 10.04
CA GLY A 183 2.56 3.22 10.39
C GLY A 183 2.16 4.28 11.41
N ASP A 184 0.85 4.41 11.64
CA ASP A 184 0.27 5.52 12.43
C ASP A 184 0.53 5.46 13.94
N ARG A 185 0.91 4.29 14.49
CA ARG A 185 1.07 4.06 15.93
C ARG A 185 2.43 3.42 16.22
N VAL A 186 3.50 4.17 15.98
CA VAL A 186 4.87 3.72 16.25
C VAL A 186 5.28 4.13 17.65
N LYS A 187 5.85 3.20 18.39
CA LYS A 187 6.49 3.52 19.68
C LYS A 187 7.81 4.25 19.41
N VAL A 188 8.12 5.22 20.25
CA VAL A 188 9.41 5.91 20.21
C VAL A 188 10.53 4.86 20.33
N GLY A 189 11.50 4.90 19.41
CA GLY A 189 12.62 3.97 19.39
C GLY A 189 12.36 2.61 18.69
N ASP A 190 11.16 2.37 18.15
CA ASP A 190 10.89 1.14 17.37
C ASP A 190 11.56 1.22 16.00
N LYS A 191 12.64 0.47 15.80
CA LYS A 191 13.44 0.41 14.58
C LYS A 191 13.04 -0.73 13.63
N LEU A 192 11.95 -1.46 13.92
CA LEU A 192 11.58 -2.64 13.16
C LEU A 192 11.39 -2.34 11.66
N ALA A 193 10.68 -1.25 11.33
CA ALA A 193 10.43 -0.90 9.93
C ALA A 193 11.72 -0.58 9.18
N ARG A 194 12.66 0.14 9.84
CA ARG A 194 14.00 0.40 9.32
C ARG A 194 14.79 -0.88 9.07
N ASN A 195 14.83 -1.76 10.05
CA ASN A 195 15.61 -3.00 9.96
C ASN A 195 15.06 -3.91 8.86
N ILE A 196 13.74 -4.07 8.75
CA ILE A 196 13.12 -4.85 7.66
C ILE A 196 13.42 -4.22 6.30
N PHE A 197 13.35 -2.90 6.17
CA PHE A 197 13.70 -2.22 4.92
C PHE A 197 15.16 -2.49 4.52
N ILE A 198 16.11 -2.37 5.45
CA ILE A 198 17.53 -2.64 5.20
C ILE A 198 17.75 -4.10 4.77
N GLU A 199 17.12 -5.07 5.45
CA GLU A 199 17.22 -6.48 5.09
C GLU A 199 16.74 -6.73 3.65
N LEU A 200 15.61 -6.13 3.25
CA LEU A 200 15.12 -6.24 1.88
C LEU A 200 16.00 -5.50 0.88
N ALA A 201 16.51 -4.32 1.23
CA ALA A 201 17.31 -3.47 0.35
C ALA A 201 18.68 -4.06 0.04
N SER A 202 19.26 -4.78 1.01
CA SER A 202 20.55 -5.46 0.86
C SER A 202 20.46 -6.87 0.27
N SER A 203 19.27 -7.48 0.22
CA SER A 203 19.12 -8.85 -0.25
C SER A 203 18.98 -8.94 -1.76
N GLU A 204 19.74 -9.87 -2.37
CA GLU A 204 19.62 -10.26 -3.78
C GLU A 204 18.47 -11.25 -4.02
N ARG A 205 18.03 -11.97 -2.97
CA ARG A 205 16.99 -12.98 -3.06
C ARG A 205 15.79 -12.60 -2.22
N PRO A 206 14.58 -13.02 -2.62
CA PRO A 206 13.39 -12.79 -1.82
C PRO A 206 13.52 -13.40 -0.42
N LEU A 207 13.11 -12.66 0.60
CA LEU A 207 13.13 -13.09 2.01
C LEU A 207 11.72 -13.47 2.46
N THR A 208 11.59 -14.58 3.20
CA THR A 208 10.29 -14.95 3.80
C THR A 208 9.99 -14.10 5.03
N LEU A 209 8.71 -14.02 5.41
CA LEU A 209 8.32 -13.34 6.66
C LEU A 209 8.99 -13.95 7.89
N GLN A 210 9.22 -15.26 7.89
CA GLN A 210 9.93 -15.91 8.99
C GLN A 210 11.39 -15.45 9.04
N THR A 211 12.08 -15.48 7.90
CA THR A 211 13.48 -15.00 7.83
C THR A 211 13.62 -13.54 8.27
N LEU A 212 12.68 -12.68 7.85
CA LEU A 212 12.67 -11.27 8.27
C LEU A 212 12.43 -11.13 9.78
N ALA A 213 11.49 -11.91 10.33
CA ALA A 213 11.19 -11.90 11.75
C ALA A 213 12.39 -12.33 12.59
N ASP A 214 13.06 -13.43 12.17
CA ASP A 214 14.23 -13.99 12.86
C ASP A 214 15.42 -13.00 12.84
N ARG A 215 15.69 -12.38 11.68
CA ARG A 215 16.81 -11.43 11.53
C ARG A 215 16.59 -10.11 12.25
N THR A 216 15.34 -9.72 12.47
CA THR A 216 14.99 -8.45 13.11
C THR A 216 14.52 -8.61 14.56
N ASP A 217 14.67 -9.80 15.14
CA ASP A 217 14.21 -10.15 16.49
C ASP A 217 12.76 -9.71 16.73
N SER A 218 11.87 -10.07 15.81
CA SER A 218 10.48 -9.65 15.84
C SER A 218 9.52 -10.82 15.61
N THR A 219 8.23 -10.60 15.84
CA THR A 219 7.22 -11.60 15.49
C THR A 219 6.88 -11.53 14.01
N ARG A 220 6.54 -12.68 13.41
CA ARG A 220 6.08 -12.77 12.02
C ARG A 220 4.94 -11.79 11.71
N SER A 221 3.99 -11.61 12.63
CA SER A 221 2.87 -10.68 12.46
C SER A 221 3.30 -9.21 12.46
N ARG A 222 4.33 -8.84 13.21
CA ARG A 222 4.90 -7.49 13.18
C ARG A 222 5.66 -7.26 11.87
N ALA A 223 6.50 -8.22 11.46
CA ALA A 223 7.20 -8.18 10.19
C ALA A 223 6.22 -8.06 9.01
N GLN A 224 5.16 -8.87 9.00
CA GLN A 224 4.11 -8.83 7.97
C GLN A 224 3.49 -7.44 7.83
N ARG A 225 3.17 -6.77 8.93
CA ARG A 225 2.58 -5.42 8.89
C ARG A 225 3.52 -4.39 8.26
N VAL A 226 4.81 -4.49 8.51
CA VAL A 226 5.80 -3.57 7.91
C VAL A 226 5.96 -3.85 6.43
N VAL A 227 6.15 -5.13 6.07
CA VAL A 227 6.28 -5.55 4.67
C VAL A 227 5.06 -5.16 3.85
N GLU A 228 3.84 -5.31 4.42
CA GLU A 228 2.62 -4.93 3.73
C GLU A 228 2.55 -3.42 3.45
N ARG A 229 3.02 -2.58 4.37
CA ARG A 229 3.13 -1.13 4.12
C ARG A 229 4.16 -0.79 3.04
N LEU A 230 5.29 -1.49 3.00
CA LEU A 230 6.26 -1.33 1.93
C LEU A 230 5.67 -1.75 0.57
N ARG A 231 4.85 -2.81 0.53
CA ARG A 231 4.12 -3.23 -0.67
C ARG A 231 3.08 -2.18 -1.09
N GLN A 232 2.29 -1.70 -0.15
CA GLN A 232 1.30 -0.64 -0.39
C GLN A 232 1.96 0.63 -0.92
N ALA A 233 3.14 0.99 -0.41
CA ALA A 233 3.91 2.12 -0.93
C ALA A 233 4.58 1.86 -2.30
N GLY A 234 4.45 0.66 -2.86
CA GLY A 234 5.07 0.28 -4.13
C GLY A 234 6.58 -0.01 -4.06
N ILE A 235 7.15 -0.04 -2.84
CA ILE A 235 8.59 -0.20 -2.59
C ILE A 235 9.00 -1.67 -2.58
N ALA A 236 8.11 -2.57 -2.17
CA ALA A 236 8.37 -4.00 -2.11
C ALA A 236 7.35 -4.80 -2.90
N ASP A 237 7.80 -5.94 -3.41
CA ASP A 237 6.97 -6.94 -4.08
C ASP A 237 6.86 -8.22 -3.26
N ARG A 238 5.74 -8.92 -3.44
CA ARG A 238 5.58 -10.32 -3.07
C ARG A 238 5.89 -11.18 -4.27
N VAL A 239 6.65 -12.26 -4.07
CA VAL A 239 7.00 -13.21 -5.11
C VAL A 239 6.71 -14.63 -4.65
N ALA A 240 6.31 -15.48 -5.58
CA ALA A 240 6.15 -16.91 -5.33
C ALA A 240 7.53 -17.58 -5.34
N MET A 241 7.92 -18.21 -4.23
CA MET A 241 9.19 -18.91 -4.11
C MET A 241 9.08 -20.30 -4.75
N ARG A 242 9.19 -20.34 -6.09
CA ARG A 242 9.01 -21.56 -6.88
C ARG A 242 10.03 -22.67 -6.53
N ASP A 243 11.25 -22.28 -6.22
CA ASP A 243 12.32 -23.15 -5.74
C ASP A 243 11.93 -23.91 -4.44
N ARG A 244 11.11 -23.30 -3.60
CA ARG A 244 10.61 -23.92 -2.36
C ARG A 244 9.35 -24.76 -2.56
N ILE A 245 8.57 -24.53 -3.62
CA ILE A 245 7.37 -25.31 -3.89
C ILE A 245 7.70 -26.78 -4.05
N ALA A 246 8.76 -27.10 -4.77
CA ALA A 246 9.18 -28.48 -5.01
C ALA A 246 9.48 -29.21 -3.70
N MET A 247 10.13 -28.56 -2.74
CA MET A 247 10.41 -29.10 -1.42
C MET A 247 9.13 -29.37 -0.63
N ASP A 248 8.22 -28.39 -0.61
CA ASP A 248 6.96 -28.50 0.14
C ASP A 248 6.02 -29.54 -0.51
N VAL A 249 5.97 -29.60 -1.86
CA VAL A 249 5.24 -30.65 -2.59
C VAL A 249 5.85 -32.00 -2.33
N TYR A 250 7.18 -32.17 -2.37
CA TYR A 250 7.86 -33.41 -2.04
C TYR A 250 7.49 -33.89 -0.64
N ALA A 251 7.65 -33.03 0.37
CA ALA A 251 7.35 -33.38 1.75
C ALA A 251 5.86 -33.70 1.95
N GLY A 252 4.95 -32.92 1.35
CA GLY A 252 3.51 -33.16 1.39
C GLY A 252 3.12 -34.47 0.70
N LEU A 253 3.68 -34.73 -0.48
CA LEU A 253 3.39 -35.95 -1.27
C LEU A 253 3.86 -37.20 -0.54
N MET A 254 5.10 -37.21 -0.03
CA MET A 254 5.63 -38.34 0.70
C MET A 254 4.84 -38.62 1.99
N ARG A 255 4.51 -37.61 2.75
CA ARG A 255 3.67 -37.71 3.95
C ARG A 255 2.28 -38.28 3.64
N GLN A 256 1.61 -37.78 2.62
CA GLN A 256 0.27 -38.22 2.25
C GLN A 256 0.30 -39.62 1.60
N PHE A 257 1.31 -39.92 0.80
CA PHE A 257 1.49 -41.27 0.25
C PHE A 257 1.63 -42.32 1.34
N SER A 258 2.48 -42.06 2.35
CA SER A 258 2.67 -42.98 3.48
C SER A 258 1.42 -43.12 4.35
N ALA A 259 0.65 -42.03 4.53
CA ALA A 259 -0.53 -42.04 5.41
C ALA A 259 -1.80 -42.57 4.74
N ARG A 260 -1.98 -42.33 3.43
CA ARG A 260 -3.27 -42.48 2.73
C ARG A 260 -3.22 -43.26 1.42
N GLY A 261 -2.02 -43.54 0.92
CA GLY A 261 -1.79 -44.29 -0.28
C GLY A 261 -2.07 -43.58 -1.61
N GLU A 262 -2.00 -44.38 -2.69
CA GLU A 262 -2.07 -43.92 -4.08
C GLU A 262 -3.43 -43.36 -4.48
N GLU A 263 -4.51 -44.09 -4.14
CA GLU A 263 -5.87 -43.72 -4.53
C GLU A 263 -6.25 -42.36 -3.99
N TRP A 264 -5.83 -42.07 -2.77
CA TRP A 264 -6.06 -40.75 -2.18
C TRP A 264 -5.30 -39.65 -2.92
N LEU A 265 -4.03 -39.88 -3.28
CA LEU A 265 -3.21 -38.93 -4.02
C LEU A 265 -3.79 -38.61 -5.39
N MET A 266 -4.25 -39.62 -6.12
CA MET A 266 -4.88 -39.45 -7.42
C MET A 266 -6.22 -38.74 -7.33
N GLY A 267 -7.01 -39.00 -6.32
CA GLY A 267 -8.31 -38.37 -6.11
C GLY A 267 -8.19 -37.06 -5.34
N ARG A 268 -8.30 -37.13 -4.01
CA ARG A 268 -8.33 -35.95 -3.11
C ARG A 268 -6.99 -35.23 -3.01
N GLY A 269 -5.87 -35.90 -3.23
CA GLY A 269 -4.52 -35.33 -3.25
C GLY A 269 -4.25 -34.46 -4.47
N GLY A 270 -5.15 -34.46 -5.47
CA GLY A 270 -5.14 -33.53 -6.58
C GLY A 270 -4.20 -33.86 -7.74
N LEU A 271 -3.52 -35.03 -7.71
CA LEU A 271 -2.64 -35.43 -8.81
C LEU A 271 -3.39 -35.60 -10.12
N SER A 272 -4.64 -36.09 -10.12
CA SER A 272 -5.47 -36.26 -11.31
C SER A 272 -5.82 -34.94 -12.03
N ARG A 273 -5.56 -33.79 -11.40
CA ARG A 273 -5.78 -32.44 -11.99
C ARG A 273 -4.59 -31.94 -12.81
N LEU A 274 -3.46 -32.63 -12.69
CA LEU A 274 -2.26 -32.35 -13.48
C LEU A 274 -2.26 -33.19 -14.75
N ASP A 275 -1.41 -32.83 -15.70
CA ASP A 275 -1.19 -33.65 -16.88
C ASP A 275 -0.80 -35.08 -16.49
N GLU A 276 -1.28 -36.06 -17.26
CA GLU A 276 -1.11 -37.48 -16.95
C GLU A 276 0.37 -37.89 -16.81
N SER A 277 1.24 -37.28 -17.63
CA SER A 277 2.70 -37.51 -17.58
C SER A 277 3.31 -37.06 -16.28
N VAL A 278 2.88 -35.88 -15.78
CA VAL A 278 3.34 -35.27 -14.51
C VAL A 278 2.85 -36.12 -13.33
N SER A 279 1.55 -36.44 -13.32
CA SER A 279 0.93 -37.23 -12.27
C SER A 279 1.58 -38.61 -12.13
N LYS A 280 1.77 -39.32 -13.25
CA LYS A 280 2.45 -40.64 -13.30
C LYS A 280 3.90 -40.53 -12.83
N SER A 281 4.62 -39.50 -13.20
CA SER A 281 6.03 -39.32 -12.81
C SER A 281 6.18 -39.09 -11.31
N LEU A 282 5.34 -38.23 -10.71
CA LEU A 282 5.32 -37.98 -9.27
C LEU A 282 4.95 -39.28 -8.49
N LEU A 283 3.88 -39.95 -8.92
CA LEU A 283 3.38 -41.13 -8.25
C LEU A 283 4.38 -42.30 -8.34
N ASN A 284 4.93 -42.58 -9.52
CA ASN A 284 5.92 -43.63 -9.71
C ASN A 284 7.21 -43.35 -8.94
N GLY A 285 7.60 -42.07 -8.86
CA GLY A 285 8.74 -41.66 -8.05
C GLY A 285 8.53 -41.92 -6.56
N ALA A 286 7.34 -41.64 -6.05
CA ALA A 286 6.95 -41.90 -4.66
C ALA A 286 6.90 -43.41 -4.36
N LYS A 287 6.24 -44.22 -5.23
CA LYS A 287 6.16 -45.68 -5.10
C LYS A 287 7.52 -46.36 -5.04
N LYS A 288 8.44 -45.91 -5.90
CA LYS A 288 9.77 -46.53 -6.00
C LYS A 288 10.75 -45.99 -4.95
N GLY A 289 10.35 -45.06 -4.10
CA GLY A 289 11.24 -44.40 -3.14
C GLY A 289 12.40 -43.63 -3.80
N LYS A 290 12.25 -43.28 -5.09
CA LYS A 290 13.30 -42.58 -5.91
C LYS A 290 12.99 -41.14 -6.18
N LEU A 291 11.97 -40.56 -5.52
CA LEU A 291 11.64 -39.17 -5.61
C LEU A 291 12.64 -38.32 -4.79
N SER A 292 13.13 -37.25 -5.35
CA SER A 292 13.95 -36.26 -4.65
C SER A 292 13.39 -34.87 -4.93
N ILE A 293 13.82 -33.86 -4.17
CA ILE A 293 13.39 -32.47 -4.35
C ILE A 293 13.71 -32.00 -5.77
N GLU A 294 14.92 -32.27 -6.27
CA GLU A 294 15.38 -31.88 -7.61
C GLU A 294 14.54 -32.51 -8.71
N LYS A 295 14.12 -33.80 -8.50
CA LYS A 295 13.23 -34.46 -9.45
C LYS A 295 11.84 -33.85 -9.46
N VAL A 296 11.30 -33.51 -8.28
CA VAL A 296 10.01 -32.82 -8.16
C VAL A 296 10.09 -31.45 -8.83
N GLU A 297 11.16 -30.72 -8.62
CA GLU A 297 11.39 -29.43 -9.28
C GLU A 297 11.40 -29.57 -10.80
N GLY A 298 12.17 -30.52 -11.33
CA GLY A 298 12.20 -30.81 -12.77
C GLY A 298 10.83 -31.20 -13.35
N ILE A 299 10.06 -32.01 -12.62
CA ILE A 299 8.71 -32.45 -13.03
C ILE A 299 7.71 -31.28 -13.00
N LEU A 300 7.82 -30.39 -12.01
CA LEU A 300 6.92 -29.25 -11.85
C LEU A 300 7.28 -28.04 -12.72
N LYS A 301 8.50 -27.96 -13.26
CA LYS A 301 8.96 -26.83 -14.08
C LYS A 301 8.02 -26.47 -15.25
N PRO A 302 7.46 -27.40 -16.04
CA PRO A 302 6.51 -27.09 -17.10
C PRO A 302 5.07 -26.82 -16.61
N VAL A 303 4.77 -27.09 -15.35
CA VAL A 303 3.42 -26.95 -14.79
C VAL A 303 3.14 -25.49 -14.44
N LYS A 304 1.97 -24.98 -14.80
CA LYS A 304 1.54 -23.62 -14.46
C LYS A 304 1.54 -23.43 -12.94
N ILE A 305 1.94 -22.24 -12.49
CA ILE A 305 2.08 -21.91 -11.06
C ILE A 305 0.77 -22.12 -10.27
N ASP A 306 -0.38 -21.82 -10.86
CA ASP A 306 -1.68 -22.04 -10.22
C ASP A 306 -1.99 -23.51 -9.98
N ALA A 307 -1.60 -24.38 -10.92
CA ALA A 307 -1.75 -25.82 -10.76
C ALA A 307 -0.80 -26.36 -9.68
N GLN A 308 0.44 -25.86 -9.61
CA GLN A 308 1.37 -26.17 -8.52
C GLN A 308 0.84 -25.71 -7.15
N ARG A 309 0.26 -24.50 -7.09
CA ARG A 309 -0.38 -23.93 -5.89
C ARG A 309 -1.55 -24.80 -5.42
N LEU A 310 -2.40 -25.22 -6.37
CA LEU A 310 -3.54 -26.06 -6.06
C LEU A 310 -3.09 -27.44 -5.55
N LEU A 311 -2.11 -28.07 -6.20
CA LEU A 311 -1.50 -29.31 -5.74
C LEU A 311 -0.96 -29.18 -4.32
N LEU A 312 -0.15 -28.14 -4.06
CA LEU A 312 0.44 -27.91 -2.75
C LEU A 312 -0.65 -27.77 -1.66
N ASN A 313 -1.70 -27.01 -1.95
CA ASN A 313 -2.82 -26.82 -1.02
C ASN A 313 -3.55 -28.16 -0.72
N THR A 314 -3.77 -29.00 -1.74
CA THR A 314 -4.42 -30.31 -1.55
C THR A 314 -3.55 -31.28 -0.77
N LEU A 315 -2.24 -31.16 -0.83
CA LEU A 315 -1.29 -31.90 -0.01
C LEU A 315 -1.16 -31.38 1.43
N GLY A 316 -1.87 -30.27 1.76
CA GLY A 316 -1.87 -29.63 3.08
C GLY A 316 -0.72 -28.65 3.31
N GLY A 317 -0.05 -28.23 2.24
CA GLY A 317 0.92 -27.14 2.23
C GLY A 317 0.28 -25.80 1.97
N ARG A 318 1.07 -24.74 2.05
CA ARG A 318 0.69 -23.38 1.65
C ARG A 318 1.76 -22.83 0.75
N MET A 319 1.34 -22.03 -0.25
CA MET A 319 2.26 -21.37 -1.16
C MET A 319 3.31 -20.58 -0.38
N PRO A 320 4.61 -20.88 -0.54
CA PRO A 320 5.67 -20.10 0.07
C PRO A 320 5.83 -18.78 -0.67
N TYR A 321 5.75 -17.68 0.06
CA TYR A 321 5.99 -16.34 -0.46
C TYR A 321 7.26 -15.74 0.12
N GLY A 322 8.00 -15.06 -0.73
CA GLY A 322 9.08 -14.18 -0.37
C GLY A 322 8.75 -12.72 -0.69
N TYR A 323 9.53 -11.83 -0.16
CA TYR A 323 9.43 -10.38 -0.35
C TYR A 323 10.77 -9.83 -0.76
N ARG A 324 10.77 -8.85 -1.64
CA ARG A 324 11.94 -8.16 -2.14
C ARG A 324 11.65 -6.70 -2.40
N ILE A 325 12.67 -5.90 -2.61
CA ILE A 325 12.52 -4.54 -3.16
C ILE A 325 11.98 -4.66 -4.60
N ALA A 326 11.10 -3.75 -4.99
CA ALA A 326 10.33 -3.79 -6.24
C ALA A 326 11.09 -3.18 -7.45
N GLY A 327 12.38 -3.40 -7.54
CA GLY A 327 13.25 -2.93 -8.61
C GLY A 327 14.67 -3.45 -8.45
N ARG A 328 15.48 -3.38 -9.51
CA ARG A 328 16.90 -3.75 -9.49
C ARG A 328 17.73 -2.77 -8.68
N ASN A 329 17.33 -1.51 -8.72
CA ASN A 329 18.01 -0.38 -8.08
C ASN A 329 17.00 0.65 -7.55
N ALA A 330 17.49 1.72 -6.96
CA ALA A 330 16.67 2.78 -6.39
C ALA A 330 15.90 3.57 -7.46
N ASP A 331 16.45 3.71 -8.67
CA ASP A 331 15.81 4.47 -9.75
C ASP A 331 14.55 3.75 -10.25
N GLU A 332 14.62 2.43 -10.47
CA GLU A 332 13.45 1.62 -10.86
C GLU A 332 12.33 1.67 -9.80
N VAL A 333 12.70 1.60 -8.51
CA VAL A 333 11.75 1.76 -7.41
C VAL A 333 11.11 3.16 -7.43
N THR A 334 11.93 4.18 -7.63
CA THR A 334 11.48 5.58 -7.72
C THR A 334 10.51 5.77 -8.87
N GLU A 335 10.84 5.31 -10.07
CA GLU A 335 9.97 5.40 -11.25
C GLU A 335 8.64 4.69 -11.04
N ARG A 336 8.67 3.49 -10.46
CA ARG A 336 7.48 2.72 -10.13
C ARG A 336 6.58 3.47 -9.15
N VAL A 337 7.12 3.92 -8.02
CA VAL A 337 6.35 4.64 -7.00
C VAL A 337 5.80 5.95 -7.55
N MET A 338 6.60 6.70 -8.31
CA MET A 338 6.15 7.95 -8.97
C MET A 338 5.02 7.69 -9.95
N SER A 339 5.07 6.59 -10.72
CA SER A 339 3.97 6.20 -11.62
C SER A 339 2.66 5.94 -10.87
N MET A 340 2.72 5.27 -9.70
CA MET A 340 1.55 5.02 -8.84
C MET A 340 1.00 6.32 -8.24
N ILE A 341 1.88 7.21 -7.77
CA ILE A 341 1.53 8.56 -7.29
C ILE A 341 0.81 9.33 -8.40
N ASP A 342 1.38 9.40 -9.60
CA ASP A 342 0.81 10.12 -10.73
C ASP A 342 -0.54 9.57 -11.17
N ARG A 343 -0.72 8.27 -11.12
CA ARG A 343 -2.01 7.62 -11.42
C ARG A 343 -3.07 8.04 -10.40
N THR A 344 -2.73 8.00 -9.11
CA THR A 344 -3.65 8.37 -8.03
C THR A 344 -4.01 9.85 -8.10
N LEU A 345 -3.03 10.74 -8.30
CA LEU A 345 -3.25 12.18 -8.42
C LEU A 345 -4.10 12.55 -9.64
N ARG A 346 -3.90 11.89 -10.80
CA ARG A 346 -4.75 12.08 -11.99
C ARG A 346 -6.20 11.68 -11.71
N ARG A 347 -6.43 10.58 -10.99
CA ARG A 347 -7.79 10.17 -10.57
C ARG A 347 -8.42 11.21 -9.65
N CYS A 348 -7.68 11.70 -8.64
CA CYS A 348 -8.15 12.78 -7.77
C CYS A 348 -8.54 14.04 -8.56
N LYS A 349 -7.72 14.46 -9.53
CA LYS A 349 -8.02 15.61 -10.40
C LYS A 349 -9.30 15.40 -11.21
N THR A 350 -9.46 14.23 -11.84
CA THR A 350 -10.66 13.91 -12.62
C THR A 350 -11.93 13.95 -11.77
N VAL A 351 -11.87 13.40 -10.55
CA VAL A 351 -13.04 13.41 -9.64
C VAL A 351 -13.30 14.80 -9.11
N ALA A 352 -12.25 15.61 -8.84
CA ALA A 352 -12.41 17.00 -8.40
C ALA A 352 -13.05 17.88 -9.49
N GLN A 353 -12.70 17.73 -10.76
CA GLN A 353 -13.36 18.41 -11.87
C GLN A 353 -14.85 18.07 -11.94
N ARG A 354 -15.19 16.79 -11.82
CA ARG A 354 -16.58 16.33 -11.78
C ARG A 354 -17.34 16.88 -10.56
N LEU A 355 -16.67 17.03 -9.42
CA LEU A 355 -17.24 17.63 -8.22
C LEU A 355 -17.55 19.11 -8.45
N ASP A 356 -16.62 19.88 -8.99
CA ASP A 356 -16.82 21.30 -9.28
C ASP A 356 -18.00 21.48 -10.28
N GLU A 357 -18.09 20.66 -11.33
CA GLU A 357 -19.22 20.66 -12.28
C GLU A 357 -20.55 20.30 -11.60
N ALA A 358 -20.55 19.32 -10.71
CA ALA A 358 -21.76 18.89 -10.01
C ALA A 358 -22.29 19.91 -8.99
N VAL A 359 -21.39 20.69 -8.36
CA VAL A 359 -21.77 21.77 -7.44
C VAL A 359 -22.38 22.95 -8.19
N VAL A 360 -21.84 23.33 -9.36
CA VAL A 360 -22.38 24.42 -10.20
C VAL A 360 -23.76 24.08 -10.78
N SER A 361 -24.03 22.79 -10.95
CA SER A 361 -25.30 22.29 -11.55
C SER A 361 -26.45 22.15 -10.55
N GLN A 362 -26.23 22.36 -9.24
CA GLN A 362 -27.22 22.39 -8.16
C GLN A 362 -27.71 23.82 -7.89
#